data_b6ceeb97b90e2855f08344b4b6c5db2b
#
_entry.id   b6ceeb97b90e2855f08344b4b6c5db2b
#
_cell.length_a   1.000
_cell.length_b   1.000
_cell.length_c   1.000
_cell.angle_alpha   90.00
_cell.angle_beta   90.00
_cell.angle_gamma   90.00
#
_symmetry.space_group_name_H-M   'P 1'
#
loop_
_entity.id
_entity.type
_entity.pdbx_description
1 polymer ?
#
loop_
_entity_poly.entity_id
_entity_poly.type
_entity_poly.pdbx_seq_one_letter_code
_entity_poly.pdbx_strand_id
1 'polypeptide(L)'
;MTIDSIQISEREREILRLVATGATNQQIAQQLNISINTVKVHLRNIFGKIGVASRTEATVYAIKQGLIAVDEAQAVEEAAFVPLPAVEQTTLPEPIIAVPDPEPAEDATPQVLEAPSLPPAPASMTAPPLAQPARNRWLLPLIVVLAVALLSVFWFRLLPDQVAPEAQPTAAGQQPRWIKRTALPQARAGFALAAYNRNLYVVGGTNDGKLDGTIHRYSISDDTWSILAAKPVPVQGAQAVVVGGVLYLPGGEDASGQPIRNVEAYDTRTDTWAQLPDLPAARSRYALVAVEGTIYLIGGWDGTRYCADVFALDPNSAAWETLRPMPTERRNAAAAVIEGVIYVVGGENGQGALRTNEQFRPFDGAGGRWASAEPLPGPVATGAAINLSNTLFVVDPVLGAVQSFAPDGNSWITRSVSDITLSKAAIGVNTSLFAFGPPDAAASETPLNEAQVIFPTYFPGTLSNS
;
A
#
# COMPACT_ATOMS: atom_id res chain seq x y z
N MET A 1 -44.82 -11.06 -3.53
CA MET A 1 -43.94 -10.02 -4.07
C MET A 1 -42.89 -10.74 -4.89
N THR A 2 -43.03 -10.69 -6.20
CA THR A 2 -42.17 -11.30 -7.20
C THR A 2 -40.81 -10.56 -7.18
N ILE A 3 -39.75 -11.26 -6.87
CA ILE A 3 -38.37 -10.76 -6.95
C ILE A 3 -38.11 -10.52 -8.45
N ASP A 4 -37.93 -9.26 -8.83
CA ASP A 4 -37.49 -8.89 -10.17
C ASP A 4 -36.20 -9.65 -10.49
N SER A 5 -36.27 -10.51 -11.49
CA SER A 5 -35.11 -11.29 -11.95
C SER A 5 -34.09 -10.32 -12.56
N ILE A 6 -32.98 -10.14 -11.87
CA ILE A 6 -31.83 -9.39 -12.38
C ILE A 6 -31.45 -9.98 -13.76
N GLN A 7 -31.70 -9.20 -14.83
CA GLN A 7 -31.40 -9.65 -16.19
C GLN A 7 -29.89 -9.55 -16.44
N ILE A 8 -29.18 -10.67 -16.26
CA ILE A 8 -27.80 -10.85 -16.69
C ILE A 8 -27.83 -11.38 -18.13
N SER A 9 -27.14 -10.71 -19.07
CA SER A 9 -27.03 -11.16 -20.45
C SER A 9 -26.27 -12.52 -20.55
N GLU A 10 -26.45 -13.25 -21.65
CA GLU A 10 -25.71 -14.50 -21.86
C GLU A 10 -24.20 -14.31 -21.79
N ARG A 11 -23.68 -13.20 -22.30
CA ARG A 11 -22.24 -12.87 -22.25
C ARG A 11 -21.77 -12.56 -20.83
N GLU A 12 -22.59 -11.87 -20.05
CA GLU A 12 -22.31 -11.60 -18.64
C GLU A 12 -22.36 -12.88 -17.81
N ARG A 13 -23.28 -13.79 -18.13
CA ARG A 13 -23.37 -15.09 -17.48
C ARG A 13 -22.17 -15.98 -17.77
N GLU A 14 -21.67 -15.95 -19.00
CA GLU A 14 -20.46 -16.65 -19.41
C GLU A 14 -19.22 -16.13 -18.65
N ILE A 15 -19.07 -14.81 -18.58
CA ILE A 15 -18.00 -14.18 -17.80
C ILE A 15 -18.11 -14.54 -16.31
N LEU A 16 -19.33 -14.51 -15.75
CA LEU A 16 -19.57 -14.83 -14.35
C LEU A 16 -19.27 -16.31 -14.03
N ARG A 17 -19.53 -17.24 -14.95
CA ARG A 17 -19.08 -18.63 -14.83
C ARG A 17 -17.56 -18.74 -14.77
N LEU A 18 -16.86 -18.08 -15.67
CA LEU A 18 -15.39 -18.06 -15.70
C LEU A 18 -14.78 -17.40 -14.44
N VAL A 19 -15.44 -16.36 -13.91
CA VAL A 19 -15.08 -15.78 -12.60
C VAL A 19 -15.21 -16.80 -11.49
N ALA A 20 -16.29 -17.53 -11.49
CA ALA A 20 -16.61 -18.52 -10.45
C ALA A 20 -15.73 -19.77 -10.54
N THR A 21 -15.21 -20.10 -11.74
CA THR A 21 -14.18 -21.12 -11.92
C THR A 21 -12.76 -20.61 -11.60
N GLY A 22 -12.59 -19.43 -11.01
CA GLY A 22 -11.28 -18.91 -10.61
C GLY A 22 -10.42 -18.33 -11.76
N ALA A 23 -10.92 -18.31 -13.00
CA ALA A 23 -10.15 -17.82 -14.16
C ALA A 23 -9.74 -16.35 -13.99
N THR A 24 -8.47 -16.01 -14.17
CA THR A 24 -7.99 -14.62 -14.14
C THR A 24 -8.61 -13.79 -15.27
N ASN A 25 -8.61 -12.47 -15.17
CA ASN A 25 -9.12 -11.61 -16.25
C ASN A 25 -8.40 -11.82 -17.56
N GLN A 26 -7.13 -12.21 -17.53
CA GLN A 26 -6.35 -12.57 -18.72
C GLN A 26 -6.84 -13.87 -19.33
N GLN A 27 -7.07 -14.90 -18.53
CA GLN A 27 -7.64 -16.17 -19.01
C GLN A 27 -9.04 -15.98 -19.58
N ILE A 28 -9.90 -15.18 -18.91
CA ILE A 28 -11.22 -14.81 -19.41
C ILE A 28 -11.09 -14.08 -20.76
N ALA A 29 -10.18 -13.12 -20.87
CA ALA A 29 -9.92 -12.38 -22.09
C ALA A 29 -9.50 -13.30 -23.25
N GLN A 30 -8.58 -14.24 -22.98
CA GLN A 30 -8.13 -15.25 -23.93
C GLN A 30 -9.25 -16.19 -24.37
N GLN A 31 -9.99 -16.77 -23.40
CA GLN A 31 -11.08 -17.71 -23.71
C GLN A 31 -12.23 -17.08 -24.50
N LEU A 32 -12.51 -15.81 -24.19
CA LEU A 32 -13.60 -15.07 -24.82
C LEU A 32 -13.18 -14.25 -26.06
N ASN A 33 -11.88 -14.28 -26.39
CA ASN A 33 -11.27 -13.53 -27.48
C ASN A 33 -11.60 -12.01 -27.44
N ILE A 34 -11.47 -11.41 -26.27
CA ILE A 34 -11.70 -9.98 -26.02
C ILE A 34 -10.51 -9.38 -25.26
N SER A 35 -10.44 -8.04 -25.18
CA SER A 35 -9.37 -7.41 -24.41
C SER A 35 -9.58 -7.57 -22.89
N ILE A 36 -8.48 -7.58 -22.12
CA ILE A 36 -8.55 -7.59 -20.66
C ILE A 36 -9.38 -6.39 -20.12
N ASN A 37 -9.25 -5.23 -20.77
CA ASN A 37 -10.05 -4.04 -20.42
C ASN A 37 -11.54 -4.25 -20.65
N THR A 38 -11.90 -4.98 -21.72
CA THR A 38 -13.30 -5.35 -21.97
C THR A 38 -13.83 -6.27 -20.89
N VAL A 39 -13.02 -7.25 -20.41
CA VAL A 39 -13.39 -8.11 -19.29
C VAL A 39 -13.65 -7.29 -18.03
N LYS A 40 -12.78 -6.32 -17.71
CA LYS A 40 -12.93 -5.44 -16.54
C LYS A 40 -14.21 -4.61 -16.59
N VAL A 41 -14.56 -4.07 -17.75
CA VAL A 41 -15.82 -3.32 -17.94
C VAL A 41 -17.03 -4.24 -17.71
N HIS A 42 -16.99 -5.46 -18.26
CA HIS A 42 -18.06 -6.43 -18.02
C HIS A 42 -18.18 -6.80 -16.55
N LEU A 43 -17.06 -7.06 -15.85
CA LEU A 43 -17.08 -7.40 -14.43
C LEU A 43 -17.66 -6.28 -13.58
N ARG A 44 -17.27 -5.02 -13.82
CA ARG A 44 -17.85 -3.86 -13.13
C ARG A 44 -19.37 -3.81 -13.33
N ASN A 45 -19.83 -3.99 -14.56
CA ASN A 45 -21.26 -3.97 -14.89
C ASN A 45 -22.00 -5.15 -14.25
N ILE A 46 -21.41 -6.35 -14.27
CA ILE A 46 -21.95 -7.56 -13.64
C ILE A 46 -22.08 -7.33 -12.13
N PHE A 47 -21.01 -6.89 -11.46
CA PHE A 47 -21.00 -6.66 -10.01
C PHE A 47 -22.04 -5.63 -9.60
N GLY A 48 -22.14 -4.52 -10.33
CA GLY A 48 -23.20 -3.52 -10.12
C GLY A 48 -24.62 -4.09 -10.30
N LYS A 49 -24.83 -4.95 -11.30
CA LYS A 49 -26.14 -5.57 -11.56
C LYS A 49 -26.54 -6.58 -10.47
N ILE A 50 -25.59 -7.41 -10.01
CA ILE A 50 -25.86 -8.45 -9.01
C ILE A 50 -25.71 -7.96 -7.56
N GLY A 51 -25.32 -6.69 -7.38
CA GLY A 51 -25.21 -6.07 -6.06
C GLY A 51 -24.08 -6.62 -5.19
N VAL A 52 -22.93 -7.02 -5.80
CA VAL A 52 -21.75 -7.53 -5.09
C VAL A 52 -20.58 -6.56 -5.24
N ALA A 53 -19.75 -6.50 -4.21
CA ALA A 53 -18.59 -5.61 -4.16
C ALA A 53 -17.26 -6.32 -4.47
N SER A 54 -17.24 -7.65 -4.50
CA SER A 54 -16.01 -8.41 -4.68
C SER A 54 -16.16 -9.61 -5.61
N ARG A 55 -15.03 -10.06 -6.15
CA ARG A 55 -14.96 -11.28 -6.97
C ARG A 55 -15.42 -12.52 -6.19
N THR A 56 -15.05 -12.62 -4.92
CA THR A 56 -15.47 -13.71 -4.03
C THR A 56 -16.98 -13.75 -3.84
N GLU A 57 -17.61 -12.57 -3.64
CA GLU A 57 -19.08 -12.47 -3.56
C GLU A 57 -19.74 -12.85 -4.89
N ALA A 58 -19.14 -12.47 -6.02
CA ALA A 58 -19.61 -12.84 -7.35
C ALA A 58 -19.54 -14.37 -7.56
N THR A 59 -18.48 -15.03 -7.08
CA THR A 59 -18.34 -16.49 -7.06
C THR A 59 -19.44 -17.14 -6.22
N VAL A 60 -19.66 -16.66 -5.00
CA VAL A 60 -20.75 -17.14 -4.12
C VAL A 60 -22.11 -16.93 -4.77
N TYR A 61 -22.33 -15.81 -5.43
CA TYR A 61 -23.55 -15.54 -6.18
C TYR A 61 -23.75 -16.56 -7.31
N ALA A 62 -22.71 -16.83 -8.12
CA ALA A 62 -22.75 -17.78 -9.23
C ALA A 62 -23.09 -19.21 -8.77
N ILE A 63 -22.52 -19.64 -7.64
CA ILE A 63 -22.82 -20.94 -7.01
C ILE A 63 -24.29 -20.98 -6.55
N LYS A 64 -24.77 -19.93 -5.86
CA LYS A 64 -26.17 -19.84 -5.39
C LYS A 64 -27.18 -19.82 -6.55
N GLN A 65 -26.80 -19.28 -7.70
CA GLN A 65 -27.64 -19.27 -8.90
C GLN A 65 -27.52 -20.55 -9.75
N GLY A 66 -26.73 -21.53 -9.30
CA GLY A 66 -26.53 -22.80 -10.02
C GLY A 66 -25.78 -22.62 -11.36
N LEU A 67 -25.01 -21.55 -11.52
CA LEU A 67 -24.21 -21.33 -12.73
C LEU A 67 -23.01 -22.27 -12.82
N ILE A 68 -22.54 -22.79 -11.68
CA ILE A 68 -21.52 -23.84 -11.53
C ILE A 68 -21.92 -24.80 -10.42
N ALA A 69 -21.52 -26.08 -10.52
CA ALA A 69 -21.68 -27.05 -9.46
C ALA A 69 -20.62 -26.84 -8.37
N VAL A 70 -20.94 -27.20 -7.11
CA VAL A 70 -20.01 -27.04 -5.98
C VAL A 70 -18.75 -27.88 -6.16
N ASP A 71 -18.86 -29.04 -6.81
CA ASP A 71 -17.73 -29.93 -7.12
C ASP A 71 -16.76 -29.32 -8.15
N GLU A 72 -17.27 -28.52 -9.08
CA GLU A 72 -16.44 -27.79 -10.03
C GLU A 72 -15.68 -26.62 -9.39
N ALA A 73 -16.26 -25.97 -8.38
CA ALA A 73 -15.63 -24.89 -7.63
C ALA A 73 -14.44 -25.38 -6.78
N GLN A 74 -14.53 -26.59 -6.22
CA GLN A 74 -13.43 -27.21 -5.46
C GLN A 74 -12.30 -27.68 -6.40
N ALA A 75 -12.62 -28.24 -7.56
CA ALA A 75 -11.63 -28.64 -8.57
C ALA A 75 -10.84 -27.45 -9.14
N VAL A 76 -11.38 -26.24 -9.07
CA VAL A 76 -10.76 -25.02 -9.60
C VAL A 76 -9.91 -24.33 -8.55
N GLU A 77 -10.23 -24.43 -7.27
CA GLU A 77 -9.32 -24.02 -6.20
C GLU A 77 -8.03 -24.86 -6.26
N GLU A 78 -8.14 -26.12 -6.72
CA GLU A 78 -7.03 -27.02 -6.98
C GLU A 78 -6.32 -26.75 -8.32
N ALA A 79 -7.03 -26.24 -9.35
CA ALA A 79 -6.49 -25.94 -10.68
C ALA A 79 -5.93 -24.49 -10.83
N ALA A 80 -6.35 -23.56 -9.99
CA ALA A 80 -5.79 -22.19 -9.94
C ALA A 80 -4.39 -22.15 -9.29
N PHE A 81 -3.94 -23.26 -8.76
CA PHE A 81 -2.60 -23.43 -8.24
C PHE A 81 -1.63 -23.72 -9.39
N VAL A 82 -0.74 -22.76 -9.67
CA VAL A 82 0.40 -22.99 -10.57
C VAL A 82 1.51 -23.63 -9.74
N PRO A 83 1.87 -24.91 -9.97
CA PRO A 83 3.02 -25.50 -9.29
C PRO A 83 4.27 -24.69 -9.60
N LEU A 84 5.05 -24.38 -8.59
CA LEU A 84 6.36 -23.78 -8.79
C LEU A 84 7.21 -24.73 -9.65
N PRO A 85 7.92 -24.23 -10.68
CA PRO A 85 8.78 -25.09 -11.49
C PRO A 85 9.82 -25.76 -10.58
N ALA A 86 9.90 -27.08 -10.64
CA ALA A 86 10.94 -27.84 -9.96
C ALA A 86 12.30 -27.41 -10.49
N VAL A 87 13.10 -26.80 -9.64
CA VAL A 87 14.49 -26.50 -9.96
C VAL A 87 15.26 -27.81 -9.92
N GLU A 88 15.67 -28.32 -11.07
CA GLU A 88 16.70 -29.34 -11.14
C GLU A 88 17.93 -28.82 -10.40
N GLN A 89 18.43 -29.59 -9.42
CA GLN A 89 19.64 -29.30 -8.70
C GLN A 89 20.82 -29.35 -9.68
N THR A 90 21.17 -28.20 -10.24
CA THR A 90 22.43 -28.08 -10.99
C THR A 90 23.55 -28.10 -9.97
N THR A 91 24.33 -29.16 -10.00
CA THR A 91 25.60 -29.33 -9.27
C THR A 91 26.48 -28.12 -9.52
N LEU A 92 26.99 -27.52 -8.43
CA LEU A 92 27.94 -26.40 -8.45
C LEU A 92 29.19 -26.79 -9.27
N PRO A 93 29.63 -25.95 -10.22
CA PRO A 93 30.94 -26.13 -10.83
C PRO A 93 32.04 -25.76 -9.84
N GLU A 94 33.14 -26.55 -9.85
CA GLU A 94 34.36 -26.34 -9.08
C GLU A 94 34.97 -24.95 -9.34
N PRO A 95 35.74 -24.39 -8.37
CA PRO A 95 36.29 -23.03 -8.49
C PRO A 95 37.42 -22.98 -9.52
N ILE A 96 37.26 -22.12 -10.50
CA ILE A 96 38.27 -21.80 -11.52
C ILE A 96 39.32 -20.88 -10.88
N ILE A 97 40.58 -21.30 -11.04
CA ILE A 97 41.82 -20.70 -10.60
C ILE A 97 41.98 -19.26 -11.14
N ALA A 98 42.54 -18.40 -10.30
CA ALA A 98 42.86 -17.00 -10.50
C ALA A 98 43.59 -16.67 -11.82
N VAL A 99 43.16 -15.58 -12.45
CA VAL A 99 43.91 -14.89 -13.50
C VAL A 99 44.46 -13.58 -12.91
N PRO A 100 45.71 -13.18 -13.20
CA PRO A 100 46.38 -12.08 -12.49
C PRO A 100 45.93 -10.70 -12.95
N ASP A 101 46.06 -9.73 -12.03
CA ASP A 101 45.78 -8.30 -12.19
C ASP A 101 46.55 -7.67 -13.37
N PRO A 102 45.95 -6.74 -14.10
CA PRO A 102 46.69 -5.81 -14.95
C PRO A 102 47.22 -4.61 -14.14
N GLU A 103 48.47 -4.24 -14.43
CA GLU A 103 49.21 -3.11 -13.93
C GLU A 103 48.50 -1.74 -14.09
N PRO A 104 48.79 -0.74 -13.24
CA PRO A 104 48.18 0.56 -13.27
C PRO A 104 48.81 1.45 -14.38
N ALA A 105 47.95 2.05 -15.21
CA ALA A 105 48.33 3.06 -16.18
C ALA A 105 48.47 4.44 -15.52
N GLU A 106 49.55 5.13 -15.90
CA GLU A 106 50.02 6.42 -15.44
C GLU A 106 49.06 7.58 -15.67
N ASP A 107 49.03 8.44 -14.70
CA ASP A 107 49.01 9.91 -14.65
C ASP A 107 48.41 10.68 -15.85
N ALA A 108 47.24 11.28 -15.65
CA ALA A 108 46.77 12.40 -16.44
C ALA A 108 46.26 13.52 -15.50
N THR A 109 47.07 14.56 -15.41
CA THR A 109 46.80 15.86 -14.75
C THR A 109 45.50 16.51 -15.24
N PRO A 110 44.65 17.07 -14.37
CA PRO A 110 43.47 17.80 -14.78
C PRO A 110 43.82 19.23 -15.22
N GLN A 111 43.46 19.57 -16.45
CA GLN A 111 43.44 20.93 -16.94
C GLN A 111 42.34 21.73 -16.27
N VAL A 112 42.74 22.87 -15.67
CA VAL A 112 41.86 23.91 -15.15
C VAL A 112 41.27 24.67 -16.35
N LEU A 113 39.95 24.63 -16.51
CA LEU A 113 39.20 25.50 -17.41
C LEU A 113 38.81 26.77 -16.66
N GLU A 114 39.33 27.88 -17.14
CA GLU A 114 39.03 29.26 -16.71
C GLU A 114 37.54 29.59 -16.93
N ALA A 115 36.93 30.26 -15.94
CA ALA A 115 35.59 30.81 -16.02
C ALA A 115 35.55 32.09 -16.81
N PRO A 116 34.54 32.37 -17.65
CA PRO A 116 34.40 33.61 -18.36
C PRO A 116 33.94 34.76 -17.45
N SER A 117 34.64 35.91 -17.57
CA SER A 117 34.43 37.16 -16.87
C SER A 117 33.10 37.82 -17.23
N LEU A 118 32.42 38.39 -16.21
CA LEU A 118 31.24 39.26 -16.33
C LEU A 118 31.56 40.63 -16.94
N PRO A 119 30.66 41.20 -17.73
CA PRO A 119 30.83 42.58 -18.26
C PRO A 119 30.52 43.67 -17.21
N PRO A 120 31.08 44.86 -17.36
CA PRO A 120 30.99 45.94 -16.36
C PRO A 120 29.65 46.66 -16.37
N ALA A 121 29.28 47.20 -15.20
CA ALA A 121 28.09 48.00 -14.96
C ALA A 121 28.11 49.36 -15.68
N PRO A 122 26.97 49.88 -16.17
CA PRO A 122 26.90 51.21 -16.75
C PRO A 122 26.79 52.32 -15.69
N ALA A 123 27.40 53.46 -16.06
CA ALA A 123 27.61 54.64 -15.27
C ALA A 123 26.36 55.42 -14.86
N SER A 124 26.51 56.12 -13.75
CA SER A 124 25.62 57.09 -13.12
C SER A 124 25.05 58.13 -14.08
N MET A 125 23.75 58.33 -14.07
CA MET A 125 23.14 59.53 -14.65
C MET A 125 22.45 60.38 -13.56
N THR A 126 22.78 61.65 -13.62
CA THR A 126 22.41 62.81 -12.85
C THR A 126 20.91 63.03 -12.63
N ALA A 127 20.60 63.58 -11.46
CA ALA A 127 19.27 64.01 -11.05
C ALA A 127 18.76 65.24 -11.77
N PRO A 128 17.48 65.38 -12.13
CA PRO A 128 16.85 66.65 -12.52
C PRO A 128 16.15 67.33 -11.31
N PRO A 129 15.79 68.62 -11.45
CA PRO A 129 15.54 69.54 -10.34
C PRO A 129 14.13 69.49 -9.76
N LEU A 130 14.02 70.02 -8.54
CA LEU A 130 12.86 70.22 -7.70
C LEU A 130 11.68 70.91 -8.42
N ALA A 131 10.54 70.29 -8.46
CA ALA A 131 9.25 70.87 -8.82
C ALA A 131 8.36 71.08 -7.57
N GLN A 132 7.64 72.16 -7.57
CA GLN A 132 6.84 72.81 -6.54
C GLN A 132 5.62 71.98 -6.04
N PRO A 133 5.04 72.29 -4.85
CA PRO A 133 4.06 71.47 -4.19
C PRO A 133 2.68 71.55 -4.87
N ALA A 134 2.18 70.42 -5.30
CA ALA A 134 0.82 70.26 -5.81
C ALA A 134 -0.17 70.03 -4.67
N ARG A 135 -1.23 70.83 -4.71
CA ARG A 135 -2.42 70.87 -3.81
C ARG A 135 -2.96 69.51 -3.47
N ASN A 136 -3.25 69.32 -2.17
CA ASN A 136 -3.90 68.15 -1.51
C ASN A 136 -5.20 67.67 -2.21
N ARG A 137 -5.08 66.87 -3.27
CA ARG A 137 -6.21 66.19 -3.92
C ARG A 137 -6.40 64.75 -3.39
N TRP A 138 -5.59 64.30 -2.45
CA TRP A 138 -5.60 62.92 -1.93
C TRP A 138 -6.37 62.76 -0.62
N LEU A 139 -6.89 63.84 0.00
CA LEU A 139 -7.66 63.73 1.26
C LEU A 139 -9.06 63.17 1.01
N LEU A 140 -9.67 63.37 -0.12
CA LEU A 140 -11.01 62.83 -0.43
C LEU A 140 -11.04 61.31 -0.57
N PRO A 141 -10.15 60.63 -1.31
CA PRO A 141 -10.16 59.17 -1.35
C PRO A 141 -9.75 58.54 -0.03
N LEU A 142 -8.89 59.20 0.79
CA LEU A 142 -8.53 58.66 2.10
C LEU A 142 -9.74 58.64 3.09
N ILE A 143 -10.56 59.68 3.07
CA ILE A 143 -11.78 59.79 3.89
C ILE A 143 -12.81 58.73 3.45
N VAL A 144 -12.93 58.50 2.15
CA VAL A 144 -13.85 57.43 1.65
C VAL A 144 -13.38 56.04 2.07
N VAL A 145 -12.08 55.73 1.97
CA VAL A 145 -11.53 54.45 2.41
C VAL A 145 -11.70 54.27 3.92
N LEU A 146 -11.50 55.32 4.73
CA LEU A 146 -11.70 55.29 6.17
C LEU A 146 -13.18 55.09 6.55
N ALA A 147 -14.09 55.76 5.82
CA ALA A 147 -15.53 55.59 6.03
C ALA A 147 -16.01 54.20 5.63
N VAL A 148 -15.50 53.62 4.55
CA VAL A 148 -15.81 52.19 4.18
C VAL A 148 -15.25 51.21 5.20
N ALA A 149 -14.04 51.44 5.71
CA ALA A 149 -13.43 50.63 6.74
C ALA A 149 -14.22 50.70 8.08
N LEU A 150 -14.68 51.89 8.48
CA LEU A 150 -15.50 52.07 9.66
C LEU A 150 -16.92 51.46 9.49
N LEU A 151 -17.51 51.58 8.32
CA LEU A 151 -18.77 50.92 7.99
C LEU A 151 -18.65 49.40 7.97
N SER A 152 -17.55 48.84 7.46
CA SER A 152 -17.32 47.39 7.48
C SER A 152 -17.11 46.86 8.91
N VAL A 153 -16.41 47.59 9.76
CA VAL A 153 -16.24 47.22 11.20
C VAL A 153 -17.59 47.34 11.93
N PHE A 154 -18.41 48.35 11.61
CA PHE A 154 -19.75 48.51 12.17
C PHE A 154 -20.72 47.42 11.75
N TRP A 155 -20.67 47.01 10.44
CA TRP A 155 -21.44 45.86 9.93
C TRP A 155 -20.97 44.55 10.54
N PHE A 156 -19.65 44.38 10.76
CA PHE A 156 -19.11 43.17 11.40
C PHE A 156 -19.52 43.04 12.88
N ARG A 157 -19.80 44.18 13.54
CA ARG A 157 -20.32 44.19 14.91
C ARG A 157 -21.86 44.06 15.01
N LEU A 158 -22.58 44.26 13.95
CA LEU A 158 -24.03 44.09 13.84
C LEU A 158 -24.46 42.73 13.30
N LEU A 159 -23.53 41.93 12.78
CA LEU A 159 -23.81 40.51 12.55
C LEU A 159 -23.98 39.86 13.94
N PRO A 160 -25.15 39.27 14.23
CA PRO A 160 -25.26 38.44 15.42
C PRO A 160 -24.09 37.46 15.38
N ASP A 161 -23.39 37.31 16.49
CA ASP A 161 -22.38 36.26 16.66
C ASP A 161 -22.99 35.00 16.05
N GLN A 162 -22.50 34.63 14.84
CA GLN A 162 -22.71 33.30 14.34
C GLN A 162 -22.02 32.44 15.40
N VAL A 163 -22.78 32.03 16.40
CA VAL A 163 -22.42 30.94 17.28
C VAL A 163 -21.89 29.89 16.34
N ALA A 164 -20.57 29.71 16.30
CA ALA A 164 -19.95 28.64 15.53
C ALA A 164 -20.82 27.43 15.88
N PRO A 165 -21.39 26.71 14.87
CA PRO A 165 -22.25 25.60 15.19
C PRO A 165 -21.45 24.78 16.18
N GLU A 166 -21.95 24.73 17.43
CA GLU A 166 -21.37 23.95 18.51
C GLU A 166 -21.16 22.60 17.88
N ALA A 167 -19.90 22.20 17.71
CA ALA A 167 -19.57 20.96 17.04
C ALA A 167 -20.39 19.91 17.76
N GLN A 168 -21.50 19.51 17.16
CA GLN A 168 -22.35 18.47 17.74
C GLN A 168 -21.37 17.37 18.08
N PRO A 169 -21.35 16.84 19.32
CA PRO A 169 -20.47 15.76 19.66
C PRO A 169 -20.74 14.71 18.62
N THR A 170 -19.80 14.59 17.68
CA THR A 170 -19.83 13.57 16.63
C THR A 170 -20.07 12.31 17.41
N ALA A 171 -21.20 11.64 17.17
CA ALA A 171 -21.59 10.46 17.91
C ALA A 171 -20.31 9.65 18.10
N ALA A 172 -19.89 9.51 19.36
CA ALA A 172 -18.63 8.91 19.70
C ALA A 172 -18.68 7.51 19.09
N GLY A 173 -18.20 7.40 17.84
CA GLY A 173 -18.16 6.15 17.13
C GLY A 173 -17.42 5.22 18.06
N GLN A 174 -18.05 4.14 18.45
CA GLN A 174 -17.48 3.18 19.38
C GLN A 174 -16.06 2.90 18.90
N GLN A 175 -15.08 3.24 19.73
CA GLN A 175 -13.68 2.94 19.41
C GLN A 175 -13.60 1.44 19.15
N PRO A 176 -12.86 0.98 18.12
CA PRO A 176 -12.71 -0.43 17.89
C PRO A 176 -12.21 -1.08 19.17
N ARG A 177 -13.00 -2.00 19.71
CA ARG A 177 -12.60 -2.71 20.90
C ARG A 177 -11.52 -3.71 20.53
N TRP A 178 -10.32 -3.53 21.03
CA TRP A 178 -9.21 -4.44 20.84
C TRP A 178 -9.38 -5.67 21.72
N ILE A 179 -9.19 -6.84 21.12
CA ILE A 179 -9.24 -8.16 21.77
C ILE A 179 -7.83 -8.72 21.70
N LYS A 180 -7.27 -9.08 22.84
CA LYS A 180 -5.99 -9.79 22.90
C LYS A 180 -6.18 -11.19 22.32
N ARG A 181 -5.26 -11.60 21.46
CA ARG A 181 -5.15 -12.93 20.90
C ARG A 181 -3.91 -13.62 21.44
N THR A 182 -3.80 -14.94 21.22
CA THR A 182 -2.59 -15.68 21.58
C THR A 182 -1.37 -15.02 20.93
N ALA A 183 -0.42 -14.58 21.75
CA ALA A 183 0.78 -13.91 21.30
C ALA A 183 1.66 -14.84 20.43
N LEU A 184 2.41 -14.28 19.49
CA LEU A 184 3.43 -15.02 18.77
C LEU A 184 4.48 -15.53 19.78
N PRO A 185 4.72 -16.84 19.85
CA PRO A 185 5.55 -17.45 20.90
C PRO A 185 7.06 -17.23 20.67
N GLN A 186 7.40 -16.00 20.30
CA GLN A 186 8.76 -15.55 20.05
C GLN A 186 8.80 -14.02 19.99
N ALA A 187 9.77 -13.39 20.69
CA ALA A 187 10.03 -11.96 20.59
C ALA A 187 10.66 -11.64 19.23
N ARG A 188 9.88 -11.14 18.28
CA ARG A 188 10.30 -10.98 16.89
C ARG A 188 10.07 -9.57 16.36
N ALA A 189 11.07 -9.03 15.65
CA ALA A 189 10.98 -7.71 15.01
C ALA A 189 11.35 -7.81 13.52
N GLY A 190 10.85 -6.85 12.71
CA GLY A 190 11.22 -6.72 11.29
C GLY A 190 10.80 -7.88 10.39
N PHE A 191 9.83 -8.69 10.83
CA PHE A 191 9.29 -9.81 10.06
C PHE A 191 8.36 -9.35 8.94
N ALA A 192 8.18 -10.18 7.93
CA ALA A 192 7.15 -10.07 6.92
C ALA A 192 5.84 -10.69 7.42
N LEU A 193 4.71 -10.07 7.07
CA LEU A 193 3.37 -10.49 7.48
C LEU A 193 2.48 -10.67 6.27
N ALA A 194 1.79 -11.80 6.20
CA ALA A 194 0.81 -12.09 5.17
C ALA A 194 -0.42 -12.77 5.77
N ALA A 195 -1.55 -12.71 5.06
CA ALA A 195 -2.77 -13.41 5.44
C ALA A 195 -3.30 -14.22 4.28
N TYR A 196 -3.67 -15.46 4.54
CA TYR A 196 -4.31 -16.32 3.56
C TYR A 196 -5.19 -17.37 4.24
N ASN A 197 -6.37 -17.59 3.70
CA ASN A 197 -7.31 -18.62 4.15
C ASN A 197 -7.52 -18.64 5.68
N ARG A 198 -7.84 -17.46 6.27
CA ARG A 198 -8.04 -17.25 7.72
C ARG A 198 -6.82 -17.59 8.59
N ASN A 199 -5.64 -17.59 8.01
CA ASN A 199 -4.39 -17.72 8.74
C ASN A 199 -3.53 -16.46 8.54
N LEU A 200 -2.76 -16.10 9.57
CA LEU A 200 -1.66 -15.13 9.46
C LEU A 200 -0.35 -15.90 9.37
N TYR A 201 0.56 -15.40 8.55
CA TYR A 201 1.90 -15.95 8.36
C TYR A 201 2.91 -14.89 8.74
N VAL A 202 3.75 -15.18 9.75
CA VAL A 202 4.86 -14.36 10.19
C VAL A 202 6.14 -15.01 9.71
N VAL A 203 6.92 -14.31 8.88
CA VAL A 203 8.08 -14.89 8.19
C VAL A 203 9.31 -14.02 8.39
N GLY A 204 10.43 -14.63 8.72
CA GLY A 204 11.71 -13.92 8.85
C GLY A 204 11.73 -12.95 10.04
N GLY A 205 12.55 -11.90 9.93
CA GLY A 205 12.80 -10.93 10.99
C GLY A 205 13.94 -11.34 11.91
N THR A 206 14.02 -10.68 13.05
CA THR A 206 15.06 -10.94 14.05
C THR A 206 14.46 -11.39 15.38
N ASN A 207 15.14 -12.33 16.03
CA ASN A 207 14.94 -12.73 17.39
C ASN A 207 16.25 -12.50 18.15
N ASP A 208 16.22 -11.72 19.23
CA ASP A 208 17.43 -11.31 19.99
C ASP A 208 18.55 -10.76 19.08
N GLY A 209 18.18 -9.97 18.08
CA GLY A 209 19.11 -9.35 17.12
C GLY A 209 19.69 -10.30 16.07
N LYS A 210 19.32 -11.58 16.05
CA LYS A 210 19.74 -12.54 15.04
C LYS A 210 18.61 -12.78 14.04
N LEU A 211 18.98 -12.91 12.77
CA LEU A 211 18.01 -13.30 11.73
C LEU A 211 17.43 -14.69 12.02
N ASP A 212 16.14 -14.80 11.82
CA ASP A 212 15.39 -16.04 11.99
C ASP A 212 14.54 -16.29 10.75
N GLY A 213 14.70 -17.45 10.12
CA GLY A 213 13.94 -17.85 8.93
C GLY A 213 12.65 -18.59 9.25
N THR A 214 12.32 -18.85 10.52
CA THR A 214 11.12 -19.61 10.90
C THR A 214 9.87 -18.94 10.39
N ILE A 215 8.95 -19.74 9.82
CA ILE A 215 7.56 -19.32 9.59
C ILE A 215 6.71 -19.74 10.78
N HIS A 216 5.94 -18.79 11.29
CA HIS A 216 4.85 -19.05 12.22
C HIS A 216 3.51 -18.80 11.51
N ARG A 217 2.63 -19.79 11.57
CA ARG A 217 1.24 -19.68 11.10
C ARG A 217 0.31 -19.58 12.31
N TYR A 218 -0.50 -18.54 12.33
CA TYR A 218 -1.57 -18.34 13.29
C TYR A 218 -2.92 -18.70 12.69
N SER A 219 -3.63 -19.67 13.28
CA SER A 219 -5.01 -19.96 12.93
C SER A 219 -5.95 -19.02 13.67
N ILE A 220 -6.66 -18.15 12.93
CA ILE A 220 -7.60 -17.18 13.50
C ILE A 220 -8.79 -17.91 14.16
N SER A 221 -9.22 -19.05 13.60
CA SER A 221 -10.35 -19.82 14.14
C SER A 221 -10.03 -20.52 15.46
N ASP A 222 -8.80 -21.02 15.59
CA ASP A 222 -8.39 -21.86 16.72
C ASP A 222 -7.61 -21.06 17.78
N ASP A 223 -7.24 -19.80 17.47
CA ASP A 223 -6.39 -18.93 18.29
C ASP A 223 -5.06 -19.60 18.68
N THR A 224 -4.42 -20.30 17.71
CA THR A 224 -3.20 -21.08 17.95
C THR A 224 -2.13 -20.82 16.91
N TRP A 225 -0.86 -21.00 17.32
CA TRP A 225 0.31 -20.90 16.46
C TRP A 225 0.86 -22.29 16.10
N SER A 226 1.39 -22.40 14.90
CA SER A 226 2.16 -23.56 14.42
C SER A 226 3.41 -23.11 13.69
N ILE A 227 4.45 -23.93 13.73
CA ILE A 227 5.72 -23.67 13.01
C ILE A 227 5.68 -24.47 11.70
N LEU A 228 6.11 -23.82 10.62
CA LEU A 228 6.18 -24.36 9.27
C LEU A 228 7.63 -24.38 8.77
N ALA A 229 7.84 -24.85 7.53
CA ALA A 229 9.15 -24.91 6.90
C ALA A 229 9.85 -23.56 6.87
N ALA A 230 11.04 -23.48 7.45
CA ALA A 230 11.78 -22.22 7.55
C ALA A 230 12.21 -21.68 6.18
N LYS A 231 12.21 -20.34 6.03
CA LYS A 231 12.72 -19.62 4.85
C LYS A 231 14.21 -19.94 4.67
N PRO A 232 14.64 -20.43 3.49
CA PRO A 232 16.02 -20.84 3.24
C PRO A 232 17.05 -19.72 3.47
N VAL A 233 16.75 -18.50 3.01
CA VAL A 233 17.59 -17.32 3.24
C VAL A 233 16.89 -16.40 4.25
N PRO A 234 17.25 -16.44 5.55
CA PRO A 234 16.65 -15.58 6.56
C PRO A 234 16.90 -14.10 6.27
N VAL A 235 15.87 -13.28 6.38
CA VAL A 235 15.95 -11.83 6.14
C VAL A 235 15.09 -11.05 7.13
N GLN A 236 15.41 -9.76 7.31
CA GLN A 236 14.53 -8.78 7.94
C GLN A 236 14.17 -7.67 6.96
N GLY A 237 13.17 -6.84 7.30
CA GLY A 237 12.80 -5.69 6.47
C GLY A 237 12.26 -6.04 5.09
N ALA A 238 11.92 -7.30 4.85
CA ALA A 238 11.12 -7.74 3.71
C ALA A 238 9.63 -7.54 3.99
N GLN A 239 8.83 -7.58 2.93
CA GLN A 239 7.37 -7.68 2.97
C GLN A 239 6.96 -9.01 2.34
N ALA A 240 5.75 -9.47 2.66
CA ALA A 240 5.16 -10.64 2.05
C ALA A 240 3.81 -10.30 1.40
N VAL A 241 3.54 -10.92 0.26
CA VAL A 241 2.24 -10.83 -0.42
C VAL A 241 1.81 -12.22 -0.87
N VAL A 242 0.50 -12.46 -0.94
CA VAL A 242 -0.03 -13.74 -1.35
C VAL A 242 -0.70 -13.63 -2.72
N VAL A 243 -0.34 -14.55 -3.61
CA VAL A 243 -1.01 -14.74 -4.91
C VAL A 243 -1.28 -16.23 -5.08
N GLY A 244 -2.53 -16.63 -5.29
CA GLY A 244 -2.91 -18.02 -5.52
C GLY A 244 -2.52 -19.02 -4.42
N GLY A 245 -2.44 -18.58 -3.15
CA GLY A 245 -2.03 -19.42 -2.03
C GLY A 245 -0.51 -19.56 -1.83
N VAL A 246 0.28 -18.87 -2.64
CA VAL A 246 1.73 -18.80 -2.53
C VAL A 246 2.13 -17.45 -1.92
N LEU A 247 2.98 -17.46 -0.89
CA LEU A 247 3.57 -16.27 -0.29
C LEU A 247 4.86 -15.92 -1.04
N TYR A 248 4.95 -14.69 -1.52
CA TYR A 248 6.13 -14.15 -2.21
C TYR A 248 6.87 -13.19 -1.30
N LEU A 249 8.17 -13.41 -1.12
CA LEU A 249 9.05 -12.61 -0.27
C LEU A 249 10.29 -12.18 -1.08
N PRO A 250 10.21 -11.06 -1.80
CA PRO A 250 11.35 -10.54 -2.55
C PRO A 250 12.30 -9.75 -1.66
N GLY A 251 13.62 -9.92 -1.79
CA GLY A 251 14.64 -9.10 -1.12
C GLY A 251 14.64 -9.19 0.40
N GLY A 252 14.78 -8.05 1.06
CA GLY A 252 15.02 -7.91 2.49
C GLY A 252 16.49 -7.61 2.78
N GLU A 253 16.85 -7.58 4.06
CA GLU A 253 18.22 -7.35 4.56
C GLU A 253 18.79 -8.65 5.11
N ASP A 254 20.02 -8.96 4.75
CA ASP A 254 20.80 -10.08 5.28
C ASP A 254 21.34 -9.81 6.70
N ALA A 255 22.17 -10.73 7.23
CA ALA A 255 22.75 -10.61 8.55
C ALA A 255 23.76 -9.44 8.69
N SER A 256 24.27 -8.91 7.59
CA SER A 256 25.12 -7.72 7.56
C SER A 256 24.31 -6.41 7.47
N GLY A 257 22.97 -6.51 7.35
CA GLY A 257 22.07 -5.38 7.16
C GLY A 257 22.05 -4.86 5.73
N GLN A 258 22.62 -5.61 4.77
CA GLN A 258 22.61 -5.22 3.37
C GLN A 258 21.36 -5.77 2.66
N PRO A 259 20.70 -4.95 1.82
CA PRO A 259 19.63 -5.41 0.96
C PRO A 259 20.11 -6.48 -0.02
N ILE A 260 19.27 -7.49 -0.26
CA ILE A 260 19.54 -8.59 -1.19
C ILE A 260 18.57 -8.58 -2.37
N ARG A 261 18.90 -9.35 -3.43
CA ARG A 261 18.06 -9.50 -4.63
C ARG A 261 17.24 -10.79 -4.62
N ASN A 262 17.55 -11.71 -3.72
CA ASN A 262 16.93 -13.02 -3.63
C ASN A 262 15.41 -12.92 -3.52
N VAL A 263 14.69 -13.76 -4.26
CA VAL A 263 13.23 -13.85 -4.23
C VAL A 263 12.83 -15.28 -3.93
N GLU A 264 12.12 -15.48 -2.84
CA GLU A 264 11.64 -16.79 -2.46
C GLU A 264 10.13 -16.81 -2.35
N ALA A 265 9.54 -17.92 -2.73
CA ALA A 265 8.11 -18.16 -2.67
C ALA A 265 7.81 -19.40 -1.82
N TYR A 266 6.81 -19.29 -0.97
CA TYR A 266 6.37 -20.34 -0.08
C TYR A 266 4.97 -20.81 -0.45
N ASP A 267 4.85 -22.08 -0.79
CA ASP A 267 3.56 -22.73 -1.06
C ASP A 267 2.91 -23.15 0.26
N THR A 268 1.78 -22.52 0.60
CA THR A 268 1.07 -22.79 1.87
C THR A 268 0.42 -24.16 1.92
N ARG A 269 0.24 -24.83 0.78
CA ARG A 269 -0.41 -26.13 0.68
C ARG A 269 0.56 -27.28 0.88
N THR A 270 1.78 -27.14 0.32
CA THR A 270 2.81 -28.19 0.35
C THR A 270 3.84 -27.99 1.46
N ASP A 271 3.84 -26.83 2.14
CA ASP A 271 4.83 -26.43 3.15
C ASP A 271 6.26 -26.45 2.56
N THR A 272 6.43 -25.91 1.36
CA THR A 272 7.72 -25.90 0.64
C THR A 272 8.08 -24.54 0.12
N TRP A 273 9.38 -24.30 0.02
CA TRP A 273 9.97 -23.08 -0.58
C TRP A 273 10.48 -23.35 -1.98
N ALA A 274 10.38 -22.35 -2.84
CA ALA A 274 11.05 -22.30 -4.12
C ALA A 274 11.74 -20.95 -4.31
N GLN A 275 12.87 -20.96 -5.01
CA GLN A 275 13.54 -19.74 -5.43
C GLN A 275 12.99 -19.29 -6.78
N LEU A 276 12.80 -17.98 -6.92
CA LEU A 276 12.37 -17.32 -8.15
C LEU A 276 13.50 -16.45 -8.70
N PRO A 277 13.36 -15.94 -9.94
CA PRO A 277 14.32 -15.00 -10.50
C PRO A 277 14.51 -13.78 -9.59
N ASP A 278 15.76 -13.41 -9.40
CA ASP A 278 16.16 -12.29 -8.55
C ASP A 278 15.52 -10.97 -8.96
N LEU A 279 15.37 -10.07 -7.99
CA LEU A 279 14.98 -8.67 -8.23
C LEU A 279 15.95 -8.01 -9.23
N PRO A 280 15.48 -7.05 -10.06
CA PRO A 280 16.34 -6.22 -10.91
C PRO A 280 17.43 -5.49 -10.13
N ALA A 281 17.14 -5.09 -8.89
CA ALA A 281 18.10 -4.50 -7.96
C ALA A 281 17.77 -4.90 -6.51
N ALA A 282 18.80 -4.99 -5.66
CA ALA A 282 18.64 -5.29 -4.23
C ALA A 282 17.69 -4.30 -3.56
N ARG A 283 16.78 -4.81 -2.70
CA ARG A 283 15.76 -3.97 -2.04
C ARG A 283 15.39 -4.50 -0.66
N SER A 284 15.19 -3.54 0.24
CA SER A 284 14.56 -3.75 1.55
C SER A 284 13.60 -2.60 1.87
N ARG A 285 12.76 -2.76 2.88
CA ARG A 285 11.88 -1.70 3.41
C ARG A 285 11.03 -1.00 2.35
N TYR A 286 10.65 -1.73 1.32
CA TYR A 286 9.78 -1.34 0.22
C TYR A 286 8.30 -1.55 0.60
N ALA A 287 7.38 -0.99 -0.18
CA ALA A 287 5.98 -1.37 -0.16
C ALA A 287 5.72 -2.52 -1.14
N LEU A 288 4.90 -3.50 -0.74
CA LEU A 288 4.60 -4.69 -1.55
C LEU A 288 3.11 -4.96 -1.56
N VAL A 289 2.53 -5.09 -2.73
CA VAL A 289 1.11 -5.43 -2.93
C VAL A 289 0.92 -6.30 -4.15
N ALA A 290 -0.24 -6.95 -4.27
CA ALA A 290 -0.65 -7.64 -5.49
C ALA A 290 -1.94 -7.03 -6.04
N VAL A 291 -2.00 -6.86 -7.36
CA VAL A 291 -3.17 -6.42 -8.11
C VAL A 291 -3.40 -7.38 -9.26
N GLU A 292 -4.56 -8.02 -9.29
CA GLU A 292 -4.94 -8.98 -10.36
C GLU A 292 -3.88 -10.06 -10.62
N GLY A 293 -3.25 -10.58 -9.56
CA GLY A 293 -2.24 -11.62 -9.65
C GLY A 293 -0.82 -11.14 -9.94
N THR A 294 -0.63 -9.88 -10.31
CA THR A 294 0.69 -9.25 -10.49
C THR A 294 1.16 -8.64 -9.18
N ILE A 295 2.41 -8.89 -8.82
CA ILE A 295 3.06 -8.39 -7.60
C ILE A 295 3.79 -7.09 -7.93
N TYR A 296 3.61 -6.06 -7.10
CA TYR A 296 4.25 -4.75 -7.25
C TYR A 296 5.11 -4.45 -6.03
N LEU A 297 6.42 -4.30 -6.25
CA LEU A 297 7.38 -3.83 -5.28
C LEU A 297 7.69 -2.36 -5.58
N ILE A 298 7.50 -1.48 -4.60
CA ILE A 298 7.51 -0.03 -4.79
C ILE A 298 8.45 0.64 -3.79
N GLY A 299 9.41 1.41 -4.30
CA GLY A 299 10.37 2.17 -3.52
C GLY A 299 11.34 1.32 -2.71
N GLY A 300 11.60 1.71 -1.47
CA GLY A 300 12.46 1.01 -0.52
C GLY A 300 13.87 1.58 -0.38
N TRP A 301 14.80 0.73 0.04
CA TRP A 301 16.20 1.04 0.30
C TRP A 301 17.11 0.07 -0.44
N ASP A 302 18.14 0.54 -1.13
CA ASP A 302 19.09 -0.28 -1.89
C ASP A 302 20.44 -0.50 -1.18
N GLY A 303 20.57 0.00 0.06
CA GLY A 303 21.81 -0.01 0.84
C GLY A 303 22.51 1.34 0.87
N THR A 304 22.20 2.24 -0.08
CA THR A 304 22.86 3.54 -0.22
C THR A 304 21.90 4.71 -0.34
N ARG A 305 20.73 4.52 -1.01
CA ARG A 305 19.75 5.57 -1.28
C ARG A 305 18.30 5.09 -1.09
N TYR A 306 17.43 6.05 -0.88
CA TYR A 306 15.99 5.87 -1.00
C TYR A 306 15.63 5.63 -2.47
N CYS A 307 14.70 4.74 -2.71
CA CYS A 307 14.32 4.33 -4.07
C CYS A 307 12.91 4.77 -4.41
N ALA A 308 12.70 5.03 -5.70
CA ALA A 308 11.40 5.29 -6.29
C ALA A 308 10.96 4.22 -7.28
N ASP A 309 11.84 3.25 -7.58
CA ASP A 309 11.59 2.23 -8.59
C ASP A 309 10.33 1.41 -8.27
N VAL A 310 9.63 1.01 -9.34
CA VAL A 310 8.50 0.09 -9.29
C VAL A 310 8.86 -1.13 -10.09
N PHE A 311 8.94 -2.28 -9.42
CA PHE A 311 9.14 -3.57 -10.07
C PHE A 311 7.84 -4.37 -10.02
N ALA A 312 7.45 -4.93 -11.15
CA ALA A 312 6.28 -5.77 -11.28
C ALA A 312 6.69 -7.20 -11.64
N LEU A 313 6.10 -8.19 -10.99
CA LEU A 313 6.27 -9.60 -11.28
C LEU A 313 4.91 -10.23 -11.57
N ASP A 314 4.75 -10.80 -12.76
CA ASP A 314 3.71 -11.80 -13.00
C ASP A 314 4.31 -13.17 -12.65
N PRO A 315 3.80 -13.84 -11.61
CA PRO A 315 4.32 -15.16 -11.21
C PRO A 315 4.30 -16.22 -12.31
N ASN A 316 3.40 -16.10 -13.29
CA ASN A 316 3.29 -17.05 -14.40
C ASN A 316 4.40 -16.86 -15.45
N SER A 317 4.86 -15.62 -15.65
CA SER A 317 5.98 -15.32 -16.58
C SER A 317 7.34 -15.45 -15.91
N ALA A 318 7.37 -15.44 -14.56
CA ALA A 318 8.57 -15.44 -13.73
C ALA A 318 9.62 -14.37 -14.16
N ALA A 319 9.16 -13.25 -14.71
CA ALA A 319 9.99 -12.16 -15.19
C ALA A 319 9.61 -10.85 -14.50
N TRP A 320 10.61 -10.10 -14.03
CA TRP A 320 10.42 -8.77 -13.49
C TRP A 320 10.39 -7.71 -14.58
N GLU A 321 9.42 -6.82 -14.51
CA GLU A 321 9.31 -5.63 -15.34
C GLU A 321 9.57 -4.38 -14.47
N THR A 322 10.25 -3.37 -15.04
CA THR A 322 10.41 -2.06 -14.40
C THR A 322 9.37 -1.11 -14.98
N LEU A 323 8.53 -0.58 -14.09
CA LEU A 323 7.46 0.34 -14.43
C LEU A 323 7.85 1.80 -14.14
N ARG A 324 6.90 2.72 -14.39
CA ARG A 324 7.09 4.14 -14.08
C ARG A 324 7.38 4.35 -12.59
N PRO A 325 8.49 5.00 -12.24
CA PRO A 325 8.88 5.19 -10.85
C PRO A 325 7.86 6.07 -10.09
N MET A 326 7.81 5.88 -8.78
CA MET A 326 7.04 6.68 -7.83
C MET A 326 7.56 8.14 -7.83
N PRO A 327 6.69 9.16 -7.74
CA PRO A 327 7.13 10.56 -7.74
C PRO A 327 8.04 10.92 -6.57
N THR A 328 7.80 10.35 -5.38
CA THR A 328 8.57 10.63 -4.16
C THR A 328 9.35 9.39 -3.72
N GLU A 329 10.67 9.40 -3.85
CA GLU A 329 11.54 8.32 -3.35
C GLU A 329 11.42 8.18 -1.83
N ARG A 330 11.30 6.94 -1.34
CA ARG A 330 11.15 6.65 0.09
C ARG A 330 11.26 5.18 0.43
N ARG A 331 11.64 4.90 1.68
CA ARG A 331 11.54 3.58 2.30
C ARG A 331 10.46 3.55 3.37
N ASN A 332 10.13 2.37 3.87
CA ASN A 332 9.13 2.13 4.92
C ASN A 332 7.73 2.68 4.58
N ALA A 333 7.45 3.01 3.31
CA ALA A 333 6.10 3.33 2.88
C ALA A 333 5.19 2.11 3.06
N ALA A 334 3.96 2.37 3.42
CA ALA A 334 2.92 1.35 3.44
C ALA A 334 2.09 1.42 2.16
N ALA A 335 1.57 0.28 1.68
CA ALA A 335 0.69 0.27 0.52
C ALA A 335 -0.51 -0.65 0.72
N ALA A 336 -1.64 -0.26 0.12
CA ALA A 336 -2.82 -1.09 0.00
C ALA A 336 -3.50 -0.87 -1.35
N VAL A 337 -4.29 -1.85 -1.77
CA VAL A 337 -5.02 -1.82 -3.03
C VAL A 337 -6.50 -1.57 -2.76
N ILE A 338 -7.07 -0.57 -3.42
CA ILE A 338 -8.51 -0.30 -3.41
C ILE A 338 -8.97 -0.18 -4.86
N GLU A 339 -9.91 -1.02 -5.27
CA GLU A 339 -10.47 -1.04 -6.64
C GLU A 339 -9.41 -1.04 -7.76
N GLY A 340 -8.33 -1.81 -7.57
CA GLY A 340 -7.24 -1.91 -8.56
C GLY A 340 -6.27 -0.72 -8.56
N VAL A 341 -6.47 0.27 -7.68
CA VAL A 341 -5.56 1.39 -7.46
C VAL A 341 -4.67 1.09 -6.27
N ILE A 342 -3.36 1.22 -6.42
CA ILE A 342 -2.39 1.07 -5.34
C ILE A 342 -2.20 2.42 -4.66
N TYR A 343 -2.52 2.51 -3.38
CA TYR A 343 -2.23 3.67 -2.53
C TYR A 343 -0.94 3.43 -1.78
N VAL A 344 0.04 4.32 -1.96
CA VAL A 344 1.34 4.28 -1.28
C VAL A 344 1.42 5.47 -0.34
N VAL A 345 1.47 5.20 0.97
CA VAL A 345 1.31 6.23 2.00
C VAL A 345 2.49 6.29 2.96
N GLY A 346 2.80 7.48 3.42
CA GLY A 346 3.85 7.71 4.41
C GLY A 346 5.23 7.26 3.94
N GLY A 347 6.00 6.70 4.86
CA GLY A 347 7.40 6.36 4.68
C GLY A 347 8.33 7.51 5.08
N GLU A 348 9.59 7.34 4.81
CA GLU A 348 10.62 8.33 5.09
C GLU A 348 11.66 8.43 3.97
N ASN A 349 12.29 9.59 3.85
CA ASN A 349 13.41 9.86 2.98
C ASN A 349 14.46 10.75 3.68
N GLY A 350 15.41 11.32 2.93
CA GLY A 350 16.44 12.20 3.48
C GLY A 350 15.91 13.46 4.20
N GLN A 351 14.63 13.81 4.02
CA GLN A 351 13.95 14.92 4.69
C GLN A 351 13.20 14.50 5.95
N GLY A 352 13.11 13.20 6.23
CA GLY A 352 12.40 12.63 7.37
C GLY A 352 11.10 11.92 7.01
N ALA A 353 10.20 11.80 8.00
CA ALA A 353 8.89 11.16 7.85
C ALA A 353 7.96 11.96 6.94
N LEU A 354 7.20 11.26 6.11
CA LEU A 354 6.38 11.85 5.07
C LEU A 354 4.87 11.78 5.39
N ARG A 355 4.13 12.78 4.88
CA ARG A 355 2.66 12.78 4.82
C ARG A 355 2.13 12.34 3.46
N THR A 356 3.01 11.96 2.55
CA THR A 356 2.70 11.68 1.15
C THR A 356 1.70 10.54 1.03
N ASN A 357 0.67 10.74 0.18
CA ASN A 357 -0.28 9.73 -0.26
C ASN A 357 -0.31 9.79 -1.79
N GLU A 358 0.23 8.77 -2.44
CA GLU A 358 0.33 8.66 -3.89
C GLU A 358 -0.43 7.44 -4.39
N GLN A 359 -1.15 7.61 -5.49
CA GLN A 359 -1.93 6.58 -6.15
C GLN A 359 -1.20 6.10 -7.39
N PHE A 360 -1.05 4.79 -7.52
CA PHE A 360 -0.56 4.17 -8.74
C PHE A 360 -1.65 3.34 -9.40
N ARG A 361 -1.89 3.59 -10.67
CA ARG A 361 -2.82 2.84 -11.53
C ARG A 361 -2.02 2.02 -12.52
N PRO A 362 -1.77 0.75 -12.24
CA PRO A 362 -0.87 -0.07 -13.05
C PRO A 362 -1.29 -0.22 -14.51
N PHE A 363 -2.59 -0.17 -14.75
CA PHE A 363 -3.18 -0.44 -16.07
C PHE A 363 -3.49 0.84 -16.88
N ASP A 364 -3.12 2.02 -16.38
CA ASP A 364 -3.32 3.28 -17.07
C ASP A 364 -2.11 3.63 -17.95
N GLY A 365 -2.15 3.23 -19.23
CA GLY A 365 -1.08 3.46 -20.19
C GLY A 365 0.15 2.58 -20.00
N ALA A 366 1.20 2.84 -20.78
CA ALA A 366 2.45 2.09 -20.68
C ALA A 366 3.19 2.41 -19.38
N GLY A 367 3.47 1.38 -18.57
CA GLY A 367 4.19 1.49 -17.30
C GLY A 367 3.39 2.11 -16.14
N GLY A 368 2.06 2.25 -16.29
CA GLY A 368 1.17 2.76 -15.25
C GLY A 368 1.17 4.28 -15.12
N ARG A 369 0.30 4.80 -14.22
CA ARG A 369 0.13 6.24 -14.00
C ARG A 369 0.08 6.56 -12.51
N TRP A 370 0.83 7.58 -12.10
CA TRP A 370 0.81 8.15 -10.75
C TRP A 370 -0.10 9.37 -10.65
N ALA A 371 -0.73 9.55 -9.48
CA ALA A 371 -1.45 10.74 -9.08
C ALA A 371 -1.29 10.96 -7.57
N SER A 372 -1.45 12.20 -7.11
CA SER A 372 -1.49 12.52 -5.68
C SER A 372 -2.90 12.36 -5.14
N ALA A 373 -3.02 11.94 -3.88
CA ALA A 373 -4.24 11.99 -3.08
C ALA A 373 -4.05 12.88 -1.85
N GLU A 374 -5.13 13.11 -1.08
CA GLU A 374 -5.05 13.91 0.15
C GLU A 374 -3.96 13.37 1.08
N PRO A 375 -2.99 14.19 1.49
CA PRO A 375 -1.92 13.77 2.36
C PRO A 375 -2.42 13.30 3.74
N LEU A 376 -1.67 12.42 4.38
CA LEU A 376 -1.89 12.01 5.77
C LEU A 376 -2.02 13.21 6.71
N PRO A 377 -2.85 13.16 7.75
CA PRO A 377 -3.00 14.22 8.76
C PRO A 377 -1.69 14.60 9.45
N GLY A 378 -0.79 13.62 9.64
CA GLY A 378 0.55 13.79 10.19
C GLY A 378 1.57 12.94 9.43
N PRO A 379 2.90 13.19 9.60
CA PRO A 379 3.94 12.38 8.98
C PRO A 379 4.02 10.99 9.63
N VAL A 380 4.08 9.94 8.81
CA VAL A 380 4.18 8.54 9.25
C VAL A 380 5.44 7.92 8.65
N ALA A 381 6.50 7.81 9.45
CA ALA A 381 7.78 7.25 8.99
C ALA A 381 7.70 5.75 8.68
N THR A 382 6.87 5.04 9.43
CA THR A 382 6.68 3.60 9.30
C THR A 382 5.28 3.24 9.78
N GLY A 383 4.57 2.42 9.04
CA GLY A 383 3.22 2.02 9.37
C GLY A 383 2.78 0.81 8.54
N ALA A 384 1.53 0.40 8.72
CA ALA A 384 0.87 -0.56 7.84
C ALA A 384 -0.32 0.10 7.16
N ALA A 385 -0.53 -0.20 5.88
CA ALA A 385 -1.70 0.23 5.13
C ALA A 385 -2.56 -0.99 4.78
N ILE A 386 -3.85 -0.88 5.02
CA ILE A 386 -4.77 -2.01 4.97
C ILE A 386 -6.05 -1.56 4.29
N ASN A 387 -6.52 -2.32 3.32
CA ASN A 387 -7.86 -2.12 2.77
C ASN A 387 -8.87 -2.96 3.53
N LEU A 388 -9.90 -2.32 4.10
CA LEU A 388 -11.09 -2.98 4.61
C LEU A 388 -12.32 -2.26 4.03
N SER A 389 -13.13 -2.98 3.28
CA SER A 389 -14.38 -2.45 2.68
C SER A 389 -14.16 -1.12 1.92
N ASN A 390 -13.20 -1.10 1.01
CA ASN A 390 -12.81 0.07 0.19
C ASN A 390 -12.38 1.32 0.99
N THR A 391 -12.04 1.14 2.25
CA THR A 391 -11.44 2.18 3.10
C THR A 391 -9.98 1.82 3.38
N LEU A 392 -9.08 2.77 3.15
CA LEU A 392 -7.67 2.63 3.50
C LEU A 392 -7.48 2.92 4.99
N PHE A 393 -6.99 1.94 5.72
CA PHE A 393 -6.57 2.12 7.12
C PHE A 393 -5.06 2.19 7.18
N VAL A 394 -4.54 3.18 7.90
CA VAL A 394 -3.11 3.33 8.18
C VAL A 394 -2.89 3.22 9.67
N VAL A 395 -2.14 2.22 10.08
CA VAL A 395 -1.70 2.04 11.47
C VAL A 395 -0.44 2.85 11.68
N ASP A 396 -0.50 3.82 12.59
CA ASP A 396 0.63 4.67 12.96
C ASP A 396 1.12 4.29 14.36
N PRO A 397 2.24 3.55 14.47
CA PRO A 397 2.75 3.11 15.76
C PRO A 397 3.38 4.23 16.58
N VAL A 398 3.77 5.34 15.98
CA VAL A 398 4.41 6.46 16.68
C VAL A 398 3.36 7.31 17.39
N LEU A 399 2.24 7.59 16.71
CA LEU A 399 1.10 8.30 17.32
C LEU A 399 0.20 7.38 18.16
N GLY A 400 0.38 6.05 18.08
CA GLY A 400 -0.59 5.12 18.67
C GLY A 400 -1.99 5.34 18.10
N ALA A 401 -2.10 5.48 16.79
CA ALA A 401 -3.33 5.82 16.10
C ALA A 401 -3.61 4.95 14.89
N VAL A 402 -4.89 4.84 14.54
CA VAL A 402 -5.34 4.30 13.26
C VAL A 402 -6.03 5.42 12.50
N GLN A 403 -5.51 5.72 11.32
CA GLN A 403 -6.04 6.71 10.41
C GLN A 403 -6.82 6.00 9.31
N SER A 404 -7.99 6.49 8.94
CA SER A 404 -8.80 5.95 7.85
C SER A 404 -9.00 6.98 6.76
N PHE A 405 -8.86 6.56 5.51
CA PHE A 405 -9.04 7.37 4.32
C PHE A 405 -10.15 6.77 3.44
N ALA A 406 -11.13 7.60 3.11
CA ALA A 406 -12.17 7.25 2.16
C ALA A 406 -11.81 7.85 0.80
N PRO A 407 -11.51 7.03 -0.24
CA PRO A 407 -11.13 7.54 -1.56
C PRO A 407 -12.16 8.46 -2.21
N ASP A 408 -13.44 8.14 -2.08
CA ASP A 408 -14.55 8.93 -2.67
C ASP A 408 -14.67 10.32 -2.05
N GLY A 409 -14.42 10.44 -0.75
CA GLY A 409 -14.44 11.71 -0.02
C GLY A 409 -13.08 12.42 -0.02
N ASN A 410 -12.02 11.77 -0.49
CA ASN A 410 -10.63 12.24 -0.44
C ASN A 410 -10.27 12.90 0.90
N SER A 411 -10.62 12.23 2.01
CA SER A 411 -10.48 12.78 3.37
C SER A 411 -10.03 11.74 4.39
N TRP A 412 -9.36 12.20 5.44
CA TRP A 412 -8.83 11.39 6.52
C TRP A 412 -9.61 11.56 7.83
N ILE A 413 -9.73 10.47 8.58
CA ILE A 413 -10.22 10.45 9.96
C ILE A 413 -9.17 9.75 10.82
N THR A 414 -8.74 10.40 11.91
CA THR A 414 -7.77 9.83 12.86
C THR A 414 -8.46 9.39 14.13
N ARG A 415 -8.15 8.18 14.60
CA ARG A 415 -8.62 7.62 15.87
C ARG A 415 -7.42 7.18 16.70
N SER A 416 -7.27 7.74 17.89
CA SER A 416 -6.25 7.31 18.85
C SER A 416 -6.58 5.91 19.38
N VAL A 417 -5.56 5.10 19.62
CA VAL A 417 -5.64 3.77 20.20
C VAL A 417 -4.93 3.83 21.54
N SER A 418 -5.70 3.71 22.65
CA SER A 418 -5.15 3.83 24.01
C SER A 418 -4.92 2.48 24.70
N ASP A 419 -5.59 1.44 24.21
CA ASP A 419 -5.71 0.17 24.94
C ASP A 419 -4.58 -0.83 24.62
N ILE A 420 -3.84 -0.58 23.53
CA ILE A 420 -2.72 -1.42 23.09
C ILE A 420 -1.59 -0.56 22.55
N THR A 421 -0.37 -1.12 22.60
CA THR A 421 0.79 -0.55 21.89
C THR A 421 0.86 -1.17 20.49
N LEU A 422 0.89 -0.32 19.47
CA LEU A 422 0.97 -0.72 18.08
C LEU A 422 2.42 -0.87 17.61
N SER A 423 2.66 -1.78 16.66
CA SER A 423 3.86 -1.79 15.82
C SER A 423 3.46 -1.57 14.35
N LYS A 424 4.44 -1.49 13.46
CA LYS A 424 4.19 -1.40 12.01
C LYS A 424 3.61 -2.68 11.39
N ALA A 425 3.58 -3.78 12.14
CA ALA A 425 3.06 -5.05 11.66
C ALA A 425 1.57 -5.16 11.94
N ALA A 426 0.76 -4.85 10.93
CA ALA A 426 -0.67 -4.99 10.99
C ALA A 426 -1.22 -5.45 9.64
N ILE A 427 -2.33 -6.19 9.66
CA ILE A 427 -2.94 -6.76 8.46
C ILE A 427 -4.45 -6.87 8.65
N GLY A 428 -5.18 -6.74 7.55
CA GLY A 428 -6.63 -6.93 7.50
C GLY A 428 -7.00 -8.35 7.09
N VAL A 429 -8.00 -8.92 7.76
CA VAL A 429 -8.62 -10.19 7.35
C VAL A 429 -10.13 -10.02 7.47
N ASN A 430 -10.85 -10.11 6.37
CA ASN A 430 -12.28 -9.82 6.29
C ASN A 430 -12.59 -8.39 6.80
N THR A 431 -13.30 -8.28 7.94
CA THR A 431 -13.64 -7.01 8.60
C THR A 431 -12.81 -6.76 9.86
N SER A 432 -11.82 -7.60 10.13
CA SER A 432 -10.95 -7.49 11.31
C SER A 432 -9.59 -6.92 10.93
N LEU A 433 -9.06 -6.08 11.81
CA LEU A 433 -7.71 -5.57 11.81
C LEU A 433 -6.90 -6.33 12.86
N PHE A 434 -5.86 -7.02 12.43
CA PHE A 434 -4.88 -7.66 13.32
C PHE A 434 -3.64 -6.79 13.41
N ALA A 435 -3.22 -6.45 14.62
CA ALA A 435 -2.05 -5.64 14.88
C ALA A 435 -1.14 -6.29 15.91
N PHE A 436 0.14 -6.37 15.57
CA PHE A 436 1.17 -6.81 16.50
C PHE A 436 1.64 -5.63 17.35
N GLY A 437 1.92 -5.91 18.62
CA GLY A 437 2.65 -5.01 19.50
C GLY A 437 4.16 -5.05 19.24
N PRO A 438 4.95 -4.23 19.96
CA PRO A 438 6.40 -4.41 19.99
C PRO A 438 6.74 -5.77 20.64
N PRO A 439 7.88 -6.41 20.23
CA PRO A 439 8.30 -7.65 20.86
C PRO A 439 8.60 -7.44 22.36
N ASP A 440 8.14 -8.36 23.18
CA ASP A 440 8.44 -8.40 24.60
C ASP A 440 9.56 -9.44 24.85
N ALA A 441 10.79 -8.96 25.01
CA ALA A 441 11.94 -9.82 25.22
C ALA A 441 11.87 -10.56 26.59
N ALA A 442 11.24 -9.95 27.59
CA ALA A 442 11.10 -10.55 28.92
C ALA A 442 10.12 -11.72 28.92
N ALA A 443 9.03 -11.60 28.17
CA ALA A 443 8.06 -12.67 28.00
C ALA A 443 8.44 -13.64 26.85
N SER A 444 9.48 -13.31 26.07
CA SER A 444 9.86 -14.05 24.84
C SER A 444 8.73 -14.20 23.84
N GLU A 445 7.89 -13.17 23.69
CA GLU A 445 6.72 -13.18 22.82
C GLU A 445 6.54 -11.85 22.08
N THR A 446 5.67 -11.85 21.06
CA THR A 446 5.21 -10.64 20.41
C THR A 446 3.69 -10.57 20.52
N PRO A 447 3.11 -9.56 21.21
CA PRO A 447 1.67 -9.44 21.41
C PRO A 447 0.91 -9.36 20.09
N LEU A 448 -0.25 -10.03 20.01
CA LEU A 448 -1.20 -9.96 18.90
C LEU A 448 -2.55 -9.46 19.40
N ASN A 449 -3.11 -8.50 18.70
CA ASN A 449 -4.40 -7.91 19.02
C ASN A 449 -5.28 -7.88 17.77
N GLU A 450 -6.59 -8.05 17.96
CA GLU A 450 -7.60 -7.98 16.92
C GLU A 450 -8.61 -6.88 17.26
N ALA A 451 -9.02 -6.10 16.27
CA ALA A 451 -10.15 -5.20 16.36
C ALA A 451 -11.12 -5.45 15.21
N GLN A 452 -12.41 -5.60 15.52
CA GLN A 452 -13.44 -5.55 14.49
C GLN A 452 -13.67 -4.11 14.06
N VAL A 453 -13.54 -3.84 12.78
CA VAL A 453 -13.84 -2.54 12.20
C VAL A 453 -15.34 -2.51 11.87
N ILE A 454 -16.12 -1.89 12.76
CA ILE A 454 -17.55 -1.67 12.54
C ILE A 454 -17.68 -0.43 11.67
N PHE A 455 -18.10 -0.60 10.43
CA PHE A 455 -18.48 0.51 9.57
C PHE A 455 -19.88 0.98 10.00
N PRO A 456 -20.09 2.26 10.37
CA PRO A 456 -21.43 2.77 10.52
C PRO A 456 -22.09 2.70 9.14
N THR A 457 -23.03 1.79 8.97
CA THR A 457 -23.92 1.79 7.81
C THR A 457 -24.68 3.10 7.83
N TYR A 458 -24.35 4.00 6.91
CA TYR A 458 -25.17 5.15 6.60
C TYR A 458 -26.44 4.61 5.94
N PHE A 459 -27.49 4.41 6.72
CA PHE A 459 -28.84 4.42 6.21
C PHE A 459 -29.17 5.89 5.92
N PRO A 460 -29.42 6.28 4.66
CA PRO A 460 -30.01 7.57 4.41
C PRO A 460 -31.40 7.52 5.05
N GLY A 461 -31.53 8.20 6.18
CA GLY A 461 -32.83 8.35 6.84
C GLY A 461 -33.80 8.97 5.85
N THR A 462 -34.83 8.26 5.53
CA THR A 462 -36.01 8.81 4.90
C THR A 462 -36.53 9.94 5.82
N LEU A 463 -36.33 11.19 5.39
CA LEU A 463 -37.03 12.33 5.94
C LEU A 463 -38.51 12.08 5.70
N SER A 464 -39.24 11.56 6.68
CA SER A 464 -40.68 11.64 6.71
C SER A 464 -41.06 13.09 7.07
N ASN A 465 -41.44 13.85 6.05
CA ASN A 465 -42.22 15.07 6.28
C ASN A 465 -43.55 14.70 6.92
N SER A 466 -43.74 15.16 8.13
CA SER A 466 -45.05 15.34 8.74
C SER A 466 -45.15 16.77 9.28
#